data_743868cc831ba4d25dded164ce841501
#
_entry.id   743868cc831ba4d25dded164ce841501
#
_cell.length_a   1.000
_cell.length_b   1.000
_cell.length_c   1.000
_cell.angle_alpha   90.00
_cell.angle_beta   90.00
_cell.angle_gamma   90.00
#
_symmetry.space_group_name_H-M   'P 1'
#
loop_
_entity.id
_entity.type
_entity.pdbx_description
1 polymer ?
#
loop_
_entity_poly.entity_id
_entity_poly.type
_entity_poly.pdbx_seq_one_letter_code
_entity_poly.pdbx_strand_id
1 'polypeptide(L)'
;LILKKQTTMKKLKTLFTVTLVIDILAVAPLFLMMFIPSMKEEMVYSQFPGMMENELAKEISDIFHFVFMFIGSAMVIAVAASIRISVLEAAKTAAMLLSIIHLGWVLPDWINLTMGGAHPPVPIMLLSTVPVIALAYGWKKGEM
;
A
#
# COMPACT_ATOMS: atom_id res chain seq x y z
N LEU A 1 31.99 -13.67 2.02
CA LEU A 1 30.79 -13.57 2.88
C LEU A 1 30.36 -12.12 3.09
N ILE A 2 31.26 -11.22 3.49
CA ILE A 2 30.97 -9.80 3.78
C ILE A 2 30.41 -9.06 2.56
N LEU A 3 31.05 -9.18 1.39
CA LEU A 3 30.61 -8.54 0.15
C LEU A 3 29.21 -8.99 -0.27
N LYS A 4 28.88 -10.28 -0.15
CA LYS A 4 27.56 -10.84 -0.45
C LYS A 4 26.49 -10.22 0.48
N LYS A 5 26.77 -10.11 1.77
CA LYS A 5 25.88 -9.50 2.76
C LYS A 5 25.59 -8.01 2.47
N GLN A 6 26.62 -7.26 2.06
CA GLN A 6 26.48 -5.85 1.66
C GLN A 6 25.64 -5.69 0.39
N THR A 7 25.83 -6.55 -0.61
CA THR A 7 25.05 -6.51 -1.85
C THR A 7 23.58 -6.81 -1.59
N THR A 8 23.27 -7.81 -0.76
CA THR A 8 21.90 -8.15 -0.36
C THR A 8 21.22 -6.99 0.37
N MET A 9 21.94 -6.35 1.30
CA MET A 9 21.41 -5.20 2.02
C MET A 9 21.09 -4.01 1.09
N LYS A 10 21.94 -3.72 0.10
CA LYS A 10 21.67 -2.70 -0.91
C LYS A 10 20.41 -3.01 -1.70
N LYS A 11 20.22 -4.27 -2.14
CA LYS A 11 19.01 -4.71 -2.85
C LYS A 11 17.76 -4.53 -1.99
N LEU A 12 17.78 -4.93 -0.72
CA LEU A 12 16.65 -4.73 0.21
C LEU A 12 16.30 -3.25 0.37
N LYS A 13 17.29 -2.38 0.54
CA LYS A 13 17.05 -0.92 0.62
C LYS A 13 16.43 -0.38 -0.66
N THR A 14 16.85 -0.86 -1.84
CA THR A 14 16.22 -0.49 -3.11
C THR A 14 14.75 -0.94 -3.16
N LEU A 15 14.45 -2.17 -2.72
CA LEU A 15 13.06 -2.66 -2.68
C LEU A 15 12.19 -1.83 -1.73
N PHE A 16 12.67 -1.50 -0.53
CA PHE A 16 11.96 -0.60 0.38
C PHE A 16 11.77 0.79 -0.23
N THR A 17 12.76 1.32 -0.97
CA THR A 17 12.62 2.64 -1.63
C THR A 17 11.56 2.60 -2.73
N VAL A 18 11.54 1.55 -3.56
CA VAL A 18 10.50 1.37 -4.59
C VAL A 18 9.11 1.26 -3.93
N THR A 19 8.98 0.43 -2.91
CA THR A 19 7.74 0.31 -2.12
C THR A 19 7.31 1.67 -1.57
N LEU A 20 8.23 2.43 -0.95
CA LEU A 20 7.94 3.75 -0.40
C LEU A 20 7.37 4.72 -1.43
N VAL A 21 7.94 4.74 -2.63
CA VAL A 21 7.44 5.61 -3.72
C VAL A 21 6.02 5.22 -4.11
N ILE A 22 5.76 3.92 -4.27
CA ILE A 22 4.42 3.43 -4.61
C ILE A 22 3.42 3.75 -3.50
N ASP A 23 3.78 3.54 -2.24
CA ASP A 23 2.92 3.83 -1.10
C ASP A 23 2.58 5.32 -0.99
N ILE A 24 3.57 6.20 -1.21
CA ILE A 24 3.32 7.66 -1.23
C ILE A 24 2.32 8.00 -2.35
N LEU A 25 2.50 7.43 -3.54
CA LEU A 25 1.58 7.67 -4.67
C LEU A 25 0.19 7.12 -4.40
N ALA A 26 0.06 6.00 -3.67
CA ALA A 26 -1.22 5.41 -3.29
C ALA A 26 -1.94 6.20 -2.18
N VAL A 27 -1.20 6.77 -1.24
CA VAL A 27 -1.75 7.50 -0.08
C VAL A 27 -2.02 8.98 -0.40
N ALA A 28 -1.25 9.59 -1.32
CA ALA A 28 -1.41 10.99 -1.67
C ALA A 28 -2.84 11.38 -2.10
N PRO A 29 -3.55 10.61 -2.94
CA PRO A 29 -4.94 10.92 -3.29
C PRO A 29 -5.87 10.97 -2.07
N LEU A 30 -5.64 10.12 -1.06
CA LEU A 30 -6.46 10.13 0.16
C LEU A 30 -6.36 11.46 0.90
N PHE A 31 -5.16 12.05 0.95
CA PHE A 31 -4.99 13.40 1.51
C PHE A 31 -5.61 14.48 0.63
N LEU A 32 -5.44 14.38 -0.68
CA LEU A 32 -6.00 15.39 -1.61
C LEU A 32 -7.52 15.47 -1.51
N MET A 33 -8.20 14.34 -1.36
CA MET A 33 -9.66 14.28 -1.21
C MET A 33 -10.17 14.99 0.05
N MET A 34 -9.33 15.21 1.07
CA MET A 34 -9.72 16.03 2.24
C MET A 34 -9.85 17.52 1.90
N PHE A 35 -9.06 17.98 0.93
CA PHE A 35 -8.99 19.41 0.55
C PHE A 35 -9.78 19.72 -0.72
N ILE A 36 -10.11 18.69 -1.51
CA ILE A 36 -10.80 18.79 -2.80
C ILE A 36 -12.05 17.91 -2.76
N PRO A 37 -13.19 18.41 -2.25
CA PRO A 37 -14.43 17.62 -2.13
C PRO A 37 -14.91 17.02 -3.45
N SER A 38 -14.80 17.75 -4.56
CA SER A 38 -15.16 17.25 -5.89
C SER A 38 -14.37 16.01 -6.32
N MET A 39 -13.11 15.89 -5.90
CA MET A 39 -12.32 14.70 -6.15
C MET A 39 -12.86 13.48 -5.40
N LYS A 40 -13.35 13.68 -4.17
CA LYS A 40 -13.98 12.62 -3.38
C LYS A 40 -15.30 12.18 -4.02
N GLU A 41 -16.13 13.12 -4.46
CA GLU A 41 -17.38 12.84 -5.16
C GLU A 41 -17.12 12.00 -6.42
N GLU A 42 -16.16 12.38 -7.24
CA GLU A 42 -15.83 11.71 -8.49
C GLU A 42 -15.16 10.35 -8.27
N MET A 43 -14.18 10.25 -7.36
CA MET A 43 -13.37 9.05 -7.19
C MET A 43 -13.96 8.02 -6.23
N VAL A 44 -14.86 8.44 -5.33
CA VAL A 44 -15.43 7.56 -4.30
C VAL A 44 -16.94 7.46 -4.45
N TYR A 45 -17.68 8.54 -4.22
CA TYR A 45 -19.13 8.46 -4.11
C TYR A 45 -19.82 8.03 -5.41
N SER A 46 -19.34 8.51 -6.55
CA SER A 46 -19.89 8.14 -7.87
C SER A 46 -19.68 6.66 -8.24
N GLN A 47 -18.74 5.96 -7.56
CA GLN A 47 -18.47 4.55 -7.82
C GLN A 47 -19.53 3.61 -7.22
N PHE A 48 -20.34 4.11 -6.28
CA PHE A 48 -21.34 3.31 -5.59
C PHE A 48 -22.76 3.80 -5.92
N PRO A 49 -23.60 2.96 -6.53
CA PRO A 49 -24.98 3.34 -6.86
C PRO A 49 -25.75 3.84 -5.63
N GLY A 50 -26.38 5.02 -5.74
CA GLY A 50 -27.19 5.62 -4.68
C GLY A 50 -26.41 6.28 -3.54
N MET A 51 -25.08 6.27 -3.56
CA MET A 51 -24.29 6.94 -2.50
C MET A 51 -24.41 8.46 -2.57
N MET A 52 -24.55 9.03 -3.79
CA MET A 52 -24.65 10.47 -3.97
C MET A 52 -25.91 11.07 -3.29
N GLU A 53 -26.99 10.31 -3.20
CA GLU A 53 -28.26 10.70 -2.59
C GLU A 53 -28.41 10.27 -1.13
N ASN A 54 -27.43 9.51 -0.60
CA ASN A 54 -27.50 8.94 0.76
C ASN A 54 -26.46 9.56 1.68
N GLU A 55 -26.86 10.54 2.47
CA GLU A 55 -25.96 11.26 3.39
C GLU A 55 -25.32 10.35 4.43
N LEU A 56 -26.03 9.34 4.96
CA LEU A 56 -25.46 8.37 5.91
C LEU A 56 -24.37 7.51 5.25
N ALA A 57 -24.58 7.10 3.99
CA ALA A 57 -23.58 6.33 3.26
C ALA A 57 -22.31 7.16 3.00
N LYS A 58 -22.44 8.46 2.69
CA LYS A 58 -21.31 9.39 2.56
C LYS A 58 -20.55 9.53 3.87
N GLU A 59 -21.26 9.74 4.98
CA GLU A 59 -20.67 9.89 6.31
C GLU A 59 -19.86 8.63 6.71
N ILE A 60 -20.43 7.45 6.51
CA ILE A 60 -19.74 6.17 6.76
C ILE A 60 -18.51 6.06 5.88
N SER A 61 -18.62 6.38 4.58
CA SER A 61 -17.50 6.38 3.64
C SER A 61 -16.39 7.34 4.07
N ASP A 62 -16.74 8.52 4.60
CA ASP A 62 -15.79 9.50 5.09
C ASP A 62 -15.01 9.02 6.31
N ILE A 63 -15.69 8.32 7.23
CA ILE A 63 -15.03 7.68 8.38
C ILE A 63 -14.01 6.64 7.88
N PHE A 64 -14.39 5.76 6.95
CA PHE A 64 -13.47 4.77 6.38
C PHE A 64 -12.31 5.44 5.63
N HIS A 65 -12.57 6.46 4.83
CA HIS A 65 -11.55 7.23 4.14
C HIS A 65 -10.50 7.78 5.12
N PHE A 66 -10.96 8.37 6.22
CA PHE A 66 -10.11 8.90 7.28
C PHE A 66 -9.24 7.79 7.92
N VAL A 67 -9.85 6.65 8.25
CA VAL A 67 -9.13 5.48 8.80
C VAL A 67 -8.07 4.98 7.82
N PHE A 68 -8.41 4.81 6.54
CA PHE A 68 -7.46 4.34 5.53
C PHE A 68 -6.32 5.32 5.28
N MET A 69 -6.55 6.62 5.36
CA MET A 69 -5.50 7.64 5.29
C MET A 69 -4.46 7.45 6.41
N PHE A 70 -4.90 7.22 7.66
CA PHE A 70 -3.99 6.98 8.77
C PHE A 70 -3.25 5.64 8.66
N ILE A 71 -3.94 4.57 8.27
CA ILE A 71 -3.31 3.25 8.07
C ILE A 71 -2.27 3.35 6.94
N GLY A 72 -2.62 3.96 5.81
CA GLY A 72 -1.69 4.18 4.70
C GLY A 72 -0.47 5.01 5.11
N SER A 73 -0.68 6.08 5.89
CA SER A 73 0.41 6.89 6.45
C SER A 73 1.33 6.08 7.36
N ALA A 74 0.77 5.23 8.20
CA ALA A 74 1.56 4.34 9.06
C ALA A 74 2.40 3.34 8.23
N MET A 75 1.85 2.82 7.12
CA MET A 75 2.60 1.98 6.18
C MET A 75 3.76 2.74 5.54
N VAL A 76 3.54 3.94 5.04
CA VAL A 76 4.59 4.82 4.49
C VAL A 76 5.71 5.03 5.50
N ILE A 77 5.37 5.36 6.76
CA ILE A 77 6.35 5.55 7.83
C ILE A 77 7.12 4.26 8.12
N ALA A 78 6.44 3.13 8.20
CA ALA A 78 7.06 1.83 8.48
C ALA A 78 8.05 1.42 7.37
N VAL A 79 7.69 1.64 6.10
CA VAL A 79 8.58 1.38 4.96
C VAL A 79 9.78 2.34 4.98
N ALA A 80 9.55 3.64 5.22
CA ALA A 80 10.62 4.63 5.33
C ALA A 80 11.61 4.31 6.46
N ALA A 81 11.11 3.89 7.62
CA ALA A 81 11.94 3.43 8.74
C ALA A 81 12.77 2.18 8.38
N SER A 82 12.19 1.27 7.59
CA SER A 82 12.86 0.03 7.17
C SER A 82 14.09 0.27 6.28
N ILE A 83 14.14 1.36 5.52
CA ILE A 83 15.31 1.77 4.73
C ILE A 83 16.54 2.02 5.62
N ARG A 84 16.32 2.45 6.87
CA ARG A 84 17.39 2.75 7.84
C ARG A 84 17.93 1.54 8.57
N ILE A 85 17.29 0.38 8.46
CA ILE A 85 17.76 -0.85 9.11
C ILE A 85 19.12 -1.24 8.54
N SER A 86 20.11 -1.48 9.41
CA SER A 86 21.47 -1.87 9.05
C SER A 86 21.76 -3.36 9.27
N VAL A 87 20.92 -4.04 10.03
CA VAL A 87 21.06 -5.48 10.33
C VAL A 87 20.26 -6.29 9.31
N LEU A 88 20.92 -7.16 8.56
CA LEU A 88 20.31 -7.90 7.46
C LEU A 88 19.10 -8.74 7.88
N GLU A 89 19.18 -9.47 8.98
CA GLU A 89 18.06 -10.32 9.44
C GLU A 89 16.86 -9.47 9.89
N ALA A 90 17.11 -8.34 10.54
CA ALA A 90 16.04 -7.40 10.88
C ALA A 90 15.38 -6.79 9.61
N ALA A 91 16.17 -6.48 8.59
CA ALA A 91 15.65 -5.97 7.32
C ALA A 91 14.80 -7.02 6.58
N LYS A 92 15.19 -8.29 6.61
CA LYS A 92 14.42 -9.41 6.06
C LYS A 92 13.10 -9.60 6.81
N THR A 93 13.14 -9.58 8.14
CA THR A 93 11.94 -9.67 8.97
C THR A 93 10.98 -8.51 8.67
N ALA A 94 11.50 -7.29 8.57
CA ALA A 94 10.70 -6.13 8.18
C ALA A 94 10.07 -6.32 6.78
N ALA A 95 10.84 -6.82 5.79
CA ALA A 95 10.32 -7.08 4.45
C ALA A 95 9.20 -8.13 4.46
N MET A 96 9.34 -9.20 5.26
CA MET A 96 8.29 -10.21 5.43
C MET A 96 7.02 -9.60 6.02
N LEU A 97 7.13 -8.90 7.14
CA LEU A 97 5.98 -8.32 7.83
C LEU A 97 5.26 -7.29 6.95
N LEU A 98 6.01 -6.40 6.31
CA LEU A 98 5.46 -5.42 5.38
C LEU A 98 4.81 -6.07 4.17
N SER A 99 5.36 -7.17 3.63
CA SER A 99 4.72 -7.93 2.54
C SER A 99 3.35 -8.47 2.94
N ILE A 100 3.22 -8.99 4.17
CA ILE A 100 1.94 -9.49 4.70
C ILE A 100 0.93 -8.35 4.86
N ILE A 101 1.37 -7.20 5.40
CA ILE A 101 0.52 -6.01 5.56
C ILE A 101 0.02 -5.52 4.19
N HIS A 102 0.92 -5.37 3.21
CA HIS A 102 0.54 -4.96 1.85
C HIS A 102 -0.39 -5.98 1.17
N LEU A 103 -0.17 -7.29 1.40
CA LEU A 103 -1.09 -8.32 0.90
C LEU A 103 -2.50 -8.12 1.48
N GLY A 104 -2.60 -7.90 2.79
CA GLY A 104 -3.89 -7.59 3.44
C GLY A 104 -4.56 -6.33 2.89
N TRP A 105 -3.77 -5.36 2.42
CA TRP A 105 -4.28 -4.13 1.79
C TRP A 105 -4.84 -4.37 0.39
N VAL A 106 -4.13 -5.14 -0.46
CA VAL A 106 -4.51 -5.32 -1.87
C VAL A 106 -5.44 -6.51 -2.12
N LEU A 107 -5.44 -7.49 -1.24
CA LEU A 107 -6.21 -8.72 -1.43
C LEU A 107 -7.73 -8.49 -1.56
N PRO A 108 -8.37 -7.60 -0.78
CA PRO A 108 -9.80 -7.30 -0.93
C PRO A 108 -10.16 -6.83 -2.34
N ASP A 109 -9.34 -6.03 -3.00
CA ASP A 109 -9.59 -5.53 -4.35
C ASP A 109 -9.59 -6.68 -5.37
N TRP A 110 -8.63 -7.61 -5.27
CA TRP A 110 -8.58 -8.79 -6.12
C TRP A 110 -9.74 -9.74 -5.90
N ILE A 111 -10.19 -9.90 -4.65
CA ILE A 111 -11.38 -10.69 -4.33
C ILE A 111 -12.61 -10.02 -4.95
N ASN A 112 -12.78 -8.71 -4.76
CA ASN A 112 -13.91 -7.96 -5.31
C ASN A 112 -13.95 -8.03 -6.85
N LEU A 113 -12.80 -7.92 -7.52
CA LEU A 113 -12.73 -8.10 -8.98
C LEU A 113 -13.28 -9.48 -9.41
N THR A 114 -12.93 -10.55 -8.69
CA THR A 114 -13.40 -11.90 -9.03
C THR A 114 -14.87 -12.13 -8.69
N MET A 115 -15.39 -11.44 -7.69
CA MET A 115 -16.78 -11.54 -7.23
C MET A 115 -17.74 -10.54 -7.93
N GLY A 116 -17.22 -9.69 -8.83
CA GLY A 116 -18.01 -8.64 -9.49
C GLY A 116 -18.38 -7.49 -8.58
N GLY A 117 -17.66 -7.31 -7.47
CA GLY A 117 -17.82 -6.17 -6.55
C GLY A 117 -17.08 -4.91 -7.02
N ALA A 118 -17.26 -3.82 -6.29
CA ALA A 118 -16.53 -2.58 -6.56
C ALA A 118 -15.03 -2.75 -6.28
N HIS A 119 -14.20 -2.30 -7.22
CA HIS A 119 -12.74 -2.38 -7.11
C HIS A 119 -12.08 -1.22 -7.86
N PRO A 120 -10.84 -0.83 -7.50
CA PRO A 120 -10.07 0.14 -8.27
C PRO A 120 -9.79 -0.33 -9.70
N PRO A 121 -9.45 0.56 -10.64
CA PRO A 121 -8.99 0.18 -11.97
C PRO A 121 -7.84 -0.84 -11.91
N VAL A 122 -7.90 -1.88 -12.76
CA VAL A 122 -6.92 -2.97 -12.77
C VAL A 122 -5.45 -2.50 -12.83
N PRO A 123 -5.07 -1.46 -13.59
CA PRO A 123 -3.70 -0.94 -13.56
C PRO A 123 -3.25 -0.45 -12.17
N ILE A 124 -4.17 0.14 -11.38
CA ILE A 124 -3.88 0.58 -10.01
C ILE A 124 -3.69 -0.63 -9.10
N MET A 125 -4.54 -1.66 -9.23
CA MET A 125 -4.42 -2.90 -8.46
C MET A 125 -3.08 -3.61 -8.76
N LEU A 126 -2.67 -3.67 -10.04
CA LEU A 126 -1.37 -4.21 -10.43
C LEU A 126 -0.22 -3.42 -9.79
N LEU A 127 -0.27 -2.09 -9.85
CA LEU A 127 0.74 -1.24 -9.24
C LEU A 127 0.83 -1.47 -7.72
N SER A 128 -0.30 -1.54 -7.04
CA SER A 128 -0.37 -1.80 -5.58
C SER A 128 0.09 -3.21 -5.20
N THR A 129 0.10 -4.16 -6.14
CA THR A 129 0.62 -5.51 -5.91
C THR A 129 2.16 -5.57 -5.97
N VAL A 130 2.82 -4.60 -6.63
CA VAL A 130 4.29 -4.56 -6.74
C VAL A 130 4.99 -4.57 -5.37
N PRO A 131 4.59 -3.78 -4.35
CA PRO A 131 5.15 -3.85 -3.00
C PRO A 131 5.10 -5.25 -2.39
N VAL A 132 3.98 -5.96 -2.53
CA VAL A 132 3.84 -7.34 -2.01
C VAL A 132 4.91 -8.25 -2.58
N ILE A 133 5.04 -8.25 -3.92
CA ILE A 133 5.99 -9.11 -4.63
C ILE A 133 7.43 -8.70 -4.32
N ALA A 134 7.73 -7.40 -4.35
CA ALA A 134 9.06 -6.87 -4.11
C ALA A 134 9.56 -7.21 -2.70
N LEU A 135 8.71 -7.00 -1.69
CA LEU A 135 9.05 -7.27 -0.29
C LEU A 135 9.16 -8.77 -0.01
N ALA A 136 8.25 -9.61 -0.55
CA ALA A 136 8.32 -11.06 -0.45
C ALA A 136 9.59 -11.61 -1.13
N TYR A 137 9.96 -11.07 -2.28
CA TYR A 137 11.21 -11.40 -2.95
C TYR A 137 12.43 -11.01 -2.10
N GLY A 138 12.44 -9.79 -1.54
CA GLY A 138 13.51 -9.30 -0.67
C GLY A 138 13.71 -10.19 0.55
N TRP A 139 12.62 -10.62 1.18
CA TRP A 139 12.65 -11.57 2.28
C TRP A 139 13.30 -12.91 1.88
N LYS A 140 12.79 -13.58 0.83
CA LYS A 140 13.26 -14.92 0.42
C LYS A 140 14.68 -14.90 -0.16
N LYS A 141 15.02 -13.93 -1.02
CA LYS A 141 16.32 -13.86 -1.70
C LYS A 141 17.44 -13.25 -0.84
N GLY A 142 17.10 -12.67 0.30
CA GLY A 142 18.08 -12.30 1.31
C GLY A 142 18.85 -13.49 1.91
N GLU A 143 18.49 -14.72 1.57
CA GLU A 143 19.10 -15.96 2.08
C GLU A 143 20.19 -16.55 1.18
N MET A 144 20.35 -16.05 -0.04
CA MET A 144 21.35 -16.58 -0.98
C MET A 144 22.62 -15.78 -1.02
#